data_98ffcc6778d77e60056be546050a29de
#
_entry.id   98ffcc6778d77e60056be546050a29de
#
_cell.length_a   1.000
_cell.length_b   1.000
_cell.length_c   1.000
_cell.angle_alpha   90.00
_cell.angle_beta   90.00
_cell.angle_gamma   90.00
#
_symmetry.space_group_name_H-M   'P 1'
#
loop_
_entity.id
_entity.type
_entity.pdbx_description
1 polymer ?
#
loop_
_entity_poly.entity_id
_entity_poly.type
_entity_poly.pdbx_seq_one_letter_code
_entity_poly.pdbx_strand_id
1 'polypeptide(L)'
;GGAGWQLAEWIVDGEPTIDMLGVEPRRYGNYATKSYLKAKNEEAYSHVFITHYPDEERPAARPLRTAPCYERMKNLGAVFGQKFGWERPNFFATDGMEQKDDWSFRRSKWFDAIKKECQNVRENVGLLDMTAFAKCRIKGPKAEEFLDFLVANKLPKKIGRINLCHALNTKGGVHSEFTIMKEAENCYYLVSAGANLRLDHDWIQKWMPTDGSVIFEDLTNSTGVLVVAGPKARDLMQKVSTDDFSNENFKWLTAKKVNVGYAPVNAMRVNFVGELGWELHHPIEYQNHIFDKLMDAGKDLGIKPFGIRAMNSLRLEKSYKLVGTELSIEYSPYESGLDRFIHPNKGNFIGLEALNKWREKGFNNKLVTLEVHDTKDADVLGNNPIYKDNKVVGRATGGEFGFRLDKSIALAMVKPDFANVGDKLQVDILGEMYEATVLEESPYDTENKLLRA
;
A
#
# COMPACT_ATOMS: atom_id res chain seq x y z
N GLY A 1 -10.52 29.32 5.35
CA GLY A 1 -11.11 28.68 6.52
C GLY A 1 -10.23 27.57 7.03
N GLY A 2 -10.64 26.32 6.87
CA GLY A 2 -10.01 25.17 7.52
C GLY A 2 -8.52 24.98 7.27
N ALA A 3 -8.02 25.23 6.07
CA ALA A 3 -6.59 25.13 5.77
C ALA A 3 -5.75 26.13 6.60
N GLY A 4 -6.27 27.36 6.82
CA GLY A 4 -5.58 28.35 7.66
C GLY A 4 -5.54 27.94 9.14
N TRP A 5 -6.62 27.33 9.63
CA TRP A 5 -6.66 26.77 10.98
C TRP A 5 -5.64 25.65 11.15
N GLN A 6 -5.65 24.66 10.27
CA GLN A 6 -4.70 23.55 10.31
C GLN A 6 -3.24 24.03 10.20
N LEU A 7 -2.98 25.03 9.35
CA LEU A 7 -1.63 25.63 9.25
C LEU A 7 -1.23 26.33 10.56
N ALA A 8 -2.14 27.04 11.23
CA ALA A 8 -1.87 27.68 12.51
C ALA A 8 -1.53 26.66 13.61
N GLU A 9 -2.32 25.57 13.72
CA GLU A 9 -2.02 24.46 14.65
C GLU A 9 -0.66 23.83 14.33
N TRP A 10 -0.38 23.59 13.05
CA TRP A 10 0.90 23.00 12.63
C TRP A 10 2.09 23.89 12.97
N ILE A 11 1.97 25.23 12.81
CA ILE A 11 3.04 26.18 13.20
C ILE A 11 3.26 26.17 14.72
N VAL A 12 2.19 26.14 15.50
CA VAL A 12 2.25 26.19 16.96
C VAL A 12 2.72 24.88 17.57
N ASP A 13 2.13 23.75 17.12
CA ASP A 13 2.34 22.43 17.70
C ASP A 13 3.48 21.64 17.01
N GLY A 14 3.97 22.10 15.85
CA GLY A 14 5.00 21.43 15.05
C GLY A 14 4.50 20.25 14.20
N GLU A 15 3.23 19.83 14.37
CA GLU A 15 2.58 18.74 13.65
C GLU A 15 1.09 19.03 13.44
N PRO A 16 0.51 18.65 12.29
CA PRO A 16 -0.92 18.84 12.06
C PRO A 16 -1.75 17.87 12.92
N THR A 17 -3.03 18.18 13.11
CA THR A 17 -3.98 17.33 13.85
C THR A 17 -4.76 16.39 12.97
N ILE A 18 -4.76 16.62 11.65
CA ILE A 18 -5.40 15.78 10.64
C ILE A 18 -4.39 15.46 9.52
N ASP A 19 -4.69 14.46 8.71
CA ASP A 19 -3.86 14.15 7.54
C ASP A 19 -3.91 15.29 6.51
N MET A 20 -2.76 15.92 6.28
CA MET A 20 -2.58 17.04 5.36
C MET A 20 -1.89 16.63 4.05
N LEU A 21 -1.57 15.34 3.82
CA LEU A 21 -0.83 14.88 2.64
C LEU A 21 -1.47 15.38 1.33
N GLY A 22 -2.79 15.37 1.24
CA GLY A 22 -3.52 15.82 0.05
C GLY A 22 -3.27 17.27 -0.36
N VAL A 23 -2.88 18.14 0.58
CA VAL A 23 -2.61 19.57 0.39
C VAL A 23 -1.19 20.00 0.76
N GLU A 24 -0.36 19.08 1.23
CA GLU A 24 1.04 19.30 1.61
C GLU A 24 1.93 19.49 0.37
N PRO A 25 2.53 20.68 0.14
CA PRO A 25 3.36 20.90 -1.04
C PRO A 25 4.59 20.00 -1.12
N ARG A 26 5.15 19.59 0.01
CA ARG A 26 6.34 18.73 0.07
C ARG A 26 6.13 17.37 -0.57
N ARG A 27 4.87 16.90 -0.70
CA ARG A 27 4.56 15.63 -1.37
C ARG A 27 5.09 15.53 -2.80
N TYR A 28 5.28 16.64 -3.48
CA TYR A 28 5.71 16.63 -4.88
C TYR A 28 7.17 16.20 -5.07
N GLY A 29 8.08 16.58 -4.21
CA GLY A 29 9.50 16.27 -4.38
C GLY A 29 10.15 16.95 -5.61
N ASN A 30 11.38 16.53 -5.94
CA ASN A 30 12.22 17.19 -6.95
C ASN A 30 11.78 16.95 -8.42
N TYR A 31 10.89 15.97 -8.67
CA TYR A 31 10.39 15.73 -10.03
C TYR A 31 9.44 16.83 -10.51
N ALA A 32 8.81 17.57 -9.60
CA ALA A 32 7.83 18.61 -9.90
C ALA A 32 8.54 19.93 -10.29
N THR A 33 9.10 19.95 -11.50
CA THR A 33 9.73 21.13 -12.07
C THR A 33 8.70 22.25 -12.34
N LYS A 34 9.17 23.48 -12.58
CA LYS A 34 8.29 24.61 -12.95
C LYS A 34 7.41 24.30 -14.17
N SER A 35 7.96 23.63 -15.19
CA SER A 35 7.23 23.26 -16.40
C SER A 35 6.15 22.22 -16.11
N TYR A 36 6.46 21.21 -15.28
CA TYR A 36 5.49 20.22 -14.83
C TYR A 36 4.35 20.86 -14.04
N LEU A 37 4.68 21.71 -13.06
CA LEU A 37 3.68 22.40 -12.25
C LEU A 37 2.81 23.35 -13.09
N LYS A 38 3.41 24.05 -14.08
CA LYS A 38 2.64 24.90 -14.99
C LYS A 38 1.59 24.08 -15.74
N ALA A 39 1.98 23.00 -16.40
CA ALA A 39 1.04 22.16 -17.16
C ALA A 39 -0.04 21.54 -16.28
N LYS A 40 0.31 21.02 -15.09
CA LYS A 40 -0.65 20.47 -14.13
C LYS A 40 -1.61 21.51 -13.57
N ASN A 41 -1.13 22.73 -13.29
CA ASN A 41 -1.96 23.81 -12.77
C ASN A 41 -2.91 24.37 -13.83
N GLU A 42 -2.47 24.52 -15.07
CA GLU A 42 -3.33 24.93 -16.20
C GLU A 42 -4.49 23.93 -16.39
N GLU A 43 -4.19 22.65 -16.41
CA GLU A 43 -5.19 21.58 -16.47
C GLU A 43 -6.10 21.60 -15.24
N ALA A 44 -5.55 21.63 -14.02
CA ALA A 44 -6.32 21.65 -12.79
C ALA A 44 -7.26 22.85 -12.72
N TYR A 45 -6.77 24.03 -13.12
CA TYR A 45 -7.58 25.24 -13.08
C TYR A 45 -8.73 25.21 -14.09
N SER A 46 -8.53 24.63 -15.28
CA SER A 46 -9.59 24.47 -16.29
C SER A 46 -10.70 23.53 -15.85
N HIS A 47 -10.43 22.67 -14.84
CA HIS A 47 -11.39 21.68 -14.32
C HIS A 47 -11.89 22.00 -12.91
N VAL A 48 -11.56 23.17 -12.35
CA VAL A 48 -11.87 23.49 -10.94
C VAL A 48 -13.37 23.46 -10.60
N PHE A 49 -14.24 23.72 -11.57
CA PHE A 49 -15.70 23.71 -11.41
C PHE A 49 -16.38 22.45 -11.97
N ILE A 50 -15.62 21.46 -12.40
CA ILE A 50 -16.15 20.19 -12.91
C ILE A 50 -16.19 19.18 -11.77
N THR A 51 -17.22 18.36 -11.71
CA THR A 51 -17.28 17.21 -10.80
C THR A 51 -16.16 16.23 -11.14
N HIS A 52 -15.35 15.87 -10.13
CA HIS A 52 -14.29 14.88 -10.27
C HIS A 52 -14.83 13.49 -9.93
N TYR A 53 -14.45 12.53 -10.76
CA TYR A 53 -14.75 11.12 -10.52
C TYR A 53 -13.73 10.49 -9.56
N PRO A 54 -14.11 9.43 -8.84
CA PRO A 54 -13.15 8.62 -8.12
C PRO A 54 -12.05 8.13 -9.06
N ASP A 55 -10.81 8.12 -8.57
CA ASP A 55 -9.61 7.68 -9.31
C ASP A 55 -9.37 8.40 -10.66
N GLU A 56 -9.97 9.57 -10.84
CA GLU A 56 -9.70 10.41 -12.01
C GLU A 56 -8.25 10.87 -12.03
N GLU A 57 -7.55 10.54 -13.10
CA GLU A 57 -6.14 10.92 -13.32
C GLU A 57 -5.97 11.72 -14.59
N ARG A 58 -5.50 12.95 -14.45
CA ARG A 58 -5.43 13.91 -15.54
C ARG A 58 -4.19 13.71 -16.41
N PRO A 59 -4.30 13.87 -17.76
CA PRO A 59 -3.26 13.55 -18.71
C PRO A 59 -2.12 14.57 -18.82
N ALA A 60 -2.27 15.81 -18.36
CA ALA A 60 -1.22 16.82 -18.52
C ALA A 60 0.12 16.37 -17.91
N ALA A 61 1.22 16.70 -18.60
CA ALA A 61 2.60 16.35 -18.21
C ALA A 61 2.83 14.84 -17.96
N ARG A 62 2.20 13.98 -18.76
CA ARG A 62 2.36 12.51 -18.73
C ARG A 62 2.81 11.98 -20.10
N PRO A 63 3.61 10.86 -20.14
CA PRO A 63 4.27 10.22 -19.00
C PRO A 63 5.45 11.06 -18.50
N LEU A 64 5.78 10.98 -17.19
CA LEU A 64 6.93 11.70 -16.61
C LEU A 64 8.00 10.74 -16.10
N ARG A 65 7.64 9.85 -15.16
CA ARG A 65 8.55 8.86 -14.59
C ARG A 65 8.02 7.48 -14.94
N THR A 66 8.82 6.69 -15.62
CA THR A 66 8.44 5.35 -16.09
C THR A 66 9.41 4.30 -15.57
N ALA A 67 8.90 3.14 -15.19
CA ALA A 67 9.73 1.96 -14.94
C ALA A 67 10.32 1.45 -16.28
N PRO A 68 11.47 0.79 -16.29
CA PRO A 68 12.06 0.24 -17.53
C PRO A 68 11.12 -0.67 -18.33
N CYS A 69 10.23 -1.41 -17.66
CA CYS A 69 9.25 -2.29 -18.32
C CYS A 69 7.97 -1.58 -18.79
N TYR A 70 7.91 -0.25 -18.74
CA TYR A 70 6.72 0.55 -19.12
C TYR A 70 6.18 0.19 -20.51
N GLU A 71 7.03 0.21 -21.55
CA GLU A 71 6.59 -0.10 -22.93
C GLU A 71 6.17 -1.57 -23.08
N ARG A 72 6.79 -2.50 -22.33
CA ARG A 72 6.39 -3.89 -22.31
C ARG A 72 4.97 -4.08 -21.75
N MET A 73 4.69 -3.42 -20.64
CA MET A 73 3.35 -3.44 -20.04
C MET A 73 2.32 -2.76 -20.92
N LYS A 74 2.68 -1.62 -21.54
CA LYS A 74 1.82 -0.92 -22.51
C LYS A 74 1.43 -1.83 -23.67
N ASN A 75 2.38 -2.58 -24.23
CA ASN A 75 2.12 -3.53 -25.31
C ASN A 75 1.25 -4.74 -24.86
N LEU A 76 1.19 -5.02 -23.56
CA LEU A 76 0.30 -6.01 -22.97
C LEU A 76 -1.09 -5.46 -22.61
N GLY A 77 -1.38 -4.20 -22.97
CA GLY A 77 -2.67 -3.57 -22.74
C GLY A 77 -2.77 -2.75 -21.45
N ALA A 78 -1.65 -2.41 -20.79
CA ALA A 78 -1.69 -1.62 -19.57
C ALA A 78 -2.36 -0.26 -19.77
N VAL A 79 -3.36 0.05 -18.96
CA VAL A 79 -3.94 1.38 -18.80
C VAL A 79 -3.27 2.01 -17.59
N PHE A 80 -2.49 3.06 -17.82
CA PHE A 80 -1.66 3.66 -16.78
C PHE A 80 -2.38 4.77 -16.03
N GLY A 81 -2.13 4.81 -14.72
CA GLY A 81 -2.33 5.94 -13.85
C GLY A 81 -1.00 6.55 -13.42
N GLN A 82 -1.06 7.76 -12.83
CA GLN A 82 0.13 8.44 -12.31
C GLN A 82 -0.01 8.69 -10.81
N LYS A 83 1.00 8.33 -10.03
CA LYS A 83 1.11 8.72 -8.64
C LYS A 83 2.48 9.33 -8.37
N PHE A 84 2.50 10.59 -7.90
CA PHE A 84 3.75 11.33 -7.62
C PHE A 84 4.75 11.31 -8.79
N GLY A 85 4.22 11.52 -9.99
CA GLY A 85 5.00 11.52 -11.24
C GLY A 85 5.30 10.14 -11.81
N TRP A 86 5.14 9.03 -11.07
CA TRP A 86 5.34 7.69 -11.57
C TRP A 86 4.12 7.15 -12.31
N GLU A 87 4.36 6.66 -13.54
CA GLU A 87 3.38 5.84 -14.26
C GLU A 87 3.34 4.44 -13.67
N ARG A 88 2.13 3.92 -13.47
CA ARG A 88 1.89 2.55 -12.97
C ARG A 88 0.63 1.99 -13.61
N PRO A 89 0.57 0.70 -13.96
CA PRO A 89 -0.65 0.10 -14.49
C PRO A 89 -1.80 0.16 -13.46
N ASN A 90 -2.91 0.77 -13.84
CA ASN A 90 -4.15 0.67 -13.06
C ASN A 90 -4.82 -0.69 -13.30
N PHE A 91 -4.90 -1.10 -14.55
CA PHE A 91 -5.39 -2.41 -14.98
C PHE A 91 -4.88 -2.71 -16.40
N PHE A 92 -5.16 -3.91 -16.92
CA PHE A 92 -4.82 -4.33 -18.27
C PHE A 92 -6.08 -4.52 -19.09
N ALA A 93 -6.20 -3.81 -20.21
CA ALA A 93 -7.31 -3.92 -21.15
C ALA A 93 -7.38 -5.35 -21.70
N THR A 94 -8.58 -5.90 -21.75
CA THR A 94 -8.82 -7.23 -22.35
C THR A 94 -9.06 -7.10 -23.86
N ASP A 95 -9.04 -8.23 -24.55
CA ASP A 95 -9.25 -8.26 -26.01
C ASP A 95 -10.52 -7.51 -26.42
N GLY A 96 -10.36 -6.60 -27.38
CA GLY A 96 -11.44 -5.74 -27.88
C GLY A 96 -11.77 -4.52 -27.02
N MET A 97 -11.11 -4.35 -25.88
CA MET A 97 -11.27 -3.19 -25.03
C MET A 97 -10.31 -2.07 -25.43
N GLU A 98 -10.80 -0.84 -25.51
CA GLU A 98 -9.94 0.33 -25.70
C GLU A 98 -8.98 0.49 -24.52
N GLN A 99 -7.70 0.69 -24.79
CA GLN A 99 -6.65 0.90 -23.78
C GLN A 99 -6.73 2.32 -23.19
N LYS A 100 -7.85 2.60 -22.52
CA LYS A 100 -8.16 3.90 -21.92
C LYS A 100 -9.01 3.71 -20.67
N ASP A 101 -8.78 4.56 -19.68
CA ASP A 101 -9.60 4.60 -18.48
C ASP A 101 -10.98 5.22 -18.74
N ASP A 102 -11.95 4.82 -17.93
CA ASP A 102 -13.33 5.25 -17.98
C ASP A 102 -13.76 5.58 -16.55
N TRP A 103 -13.72 6.88 -16.22
CA TRP A 103 -13.99 7.36 -14.88
C TRP A 103 -15.49 7.47 -14.62
N SER A 104 -15.94 6.87 -13.53
CA SER A 104 -17.34 6.82 -13.16
C SER A 104 -17.48 6.68 -11.64
N PHE A 105 -18.60 7.15 -11.09
CA PHE A 105 -19.01 6.81 -9.73
C PHE A 105 -19.52 5.37 -9.61
N ARG A 106 -19.76 4.71 -10.76
CA ARG A 106 -20.27 3.36 -10.84
C ARG A 106 -19.23 2.44 -11.48
N ARG A 107 -19.39 1.14 -11.31
CA ARG A 107 -18.58 0.14 -12.02
C ARG A 107 -18.69 0.36 -13.52
N SER A 108 -17.57 0.32 -14.20
CA SER A 108 -17.49 0.56 -15.64
C SER A 108 -16.74 -0.59 -16.34
N LYS A 109 -16.34 -0.41 -17.59
CA LYS A 109 -15.68 -1.45 -18.39
C LYS A 109 -14.40 -2.04 -17.75
N TRP A 110 -13.71 -1.30 -16.89
CA TRP A 110 -12.53 -1.82 -16.17
C TRP A 110 -12.87 -2.93 -15.16
N PHE A 111 -14.12 -3.03 -14.70
CA PHE A 111 -14.54 -4.00 -13.67
C PHE A 111 -14.28 -5.45 -14.10
N ASP A 112 -14.66 -5.83 -15.34
CA ASP A 112 -14.40 -7.18 -15.87
C ASP A 112 -12.91 -7.45 -16.12
N ALA A 113 -12.14 -6.42 -16.48
CA ALA A 113 -10.69 -6.55 -16.63
C ALA A 113 -10.04 -6.87 -15.28
N ILE A 114 -10.37 -6.12 -14.22
CA ILE A 114 -9.86 -6.35 -12.86
C ILE A 114 -10.30 -7.71 -12.33
N LYS A 115 -11.55 -8.14 -12.60
CA LYS A 115 -12.03 -9.49 -12.27
C LYS A 115 -11.11 -10.57 -12.82
N LYS A 116 -10.76 -10.48 -14.11
CA LYS A 116 -9.85 -11.45 -14.75
C LYS A 116 -8.45 -11.42 -14.15
N GLU A 117 -7.94 -10.26 -13.79
CA GLU A 117 -6.64 -10.12 -13.11
C GLU A 117 -6.68 -10.79 -11.72
N CYS A 118 -7.68 -10.49 -10.89
CA CYS A 118 -7.84 -11.10 -9.56
C CYS A 118 -8.00 -12.62 -9.63
N GLN A 119 -8.79 -13.11 -10.58
CA GLN A 119 -8.96 -14.56 -10.79
C GLN A 119 -7.65 -15.21 -11.22
N ASN A 120 -6.87 -14.56 -12.10
CA ASN A 120 -5.57 -15.11 -12.51
C ASN A 120 -4.57 -15.17 -11.34
N VAL A 121 -4.53 -14.15 -10.47
CA VAL A 121 -3.69 -14.17 -9.26
C VAL A 121 -4.11 -15.30 -8.31
N ARG A 122 -5.41 -15.55 -8.17
CA ARG A 122 -5.95 -16.63 -7.34
C ARG A 122 -5.62 -18.03 -7.88
N GLU A 123 -5.66 -18.22 -9.19
CA GLU A 123 -5.62 -19.56 -9.82
C GLU A 123 -4.26 -19.92 -10.40
N ASN A 124 -3.46 -18.93 -10.75
CA ASN A 124 -2.21 -19.09 -11.48
C ASN A 124 -1.06 -18.30 -10.82
N VAL A 125 -0.52 -17.35 -11.55
CA VAL A 125 0.52 -16.42 -11.09
C VAL A 125 0.35 -15.06 -11.75
N GLY A 126 0.38 -14.01 -10.94
CA GLY A 126 0.34 -12.62 -11.39
C GLY A 126 1.70 -11.95 -11.30
N LEU A 127 1.95 -10.99 -12.17
CA LEU A 127 3.13 -10.12 -12.17
C LEU A 127 2.71 -8.66 -12.00
N LEU A 128 3.20 -7.98 -10.96
CA LEU A 128 2.91 -6.57 -10.67
C LEU A 128 4.20 -5.75 -10.62
N ASP A 129 4.18 -4.57 -11.24
CA ASP A 129 5.24 -3.59 -11.07
C ASP A 129 4.99 -2.69 -9.85
N MET A 130 5.87 -2.78 -8.87
CA MET A 130 5.90 -1.94 -7.68
C MET A 130 7.13 -1.02 -7.61
N THR A 131 7.76 -0.74 -8.74
CA THR A 131 8.97 0.10 -8.83
C THR A 131 8.76 1.50 -8.26
N ALA A 132 7.53 2.03 -8.30
CA ALA A 132 7.19 3.34 -7.75
C ALA A 132 7.17 3.42 -6.21
N PHE A 133 7.31 2.30 -5.48
CA PHE A 133 7.37 2.30 -4.01
C PHE A 133 8.65 2.98 -3.51
N ALA A 134 8.57 3.60 -2.33
CA ALA A 134 9.72 4.20 -1.67
C ALA A 134 10.65 3.11 -1.12
N LYS A 135 11.93 3.26 -1.35
CA LYS A 135 12.98 2.35 -0.85
C LYS A 135 14.13 3.16 -0.30
N CYS A 136 14.54 2.86 0.91
CA CYS A 136 15.72 3.47 1.50
C CYS A 136 16.54 2.47 2.31
N ARG A 137 17.76 2.83 2.61
CA ARG A 137 18.66 2.09 3.49
C ARG A 137 19.09 2.98 4.64
N ILE A 138 19.02 2.43 5.84
CA ILE A 138 19.54 3.04 7.07
C ILE A 138 20.71 2.19 7.55
N LYS A 139 21.90 2.78 7.65
CA LYS A 139 23.11 2.07 8.04
C LYS A 139 23.99 2.89 8.97
N GLY A 140 24.88 2.24 9.67
CA GLY A 140 25.86 2.87 10.56
C GLY A 140 25.81 2.31 11.98
N PRO A 141 26.79 2.63 12.83
CA PRO A 141 26.94 2.02 14.15
C PRO A 141 25.73 2.19 15.08
N LYS A 142 24.93 3.25 14.90
CA LYS A 142 23.70 3.48 15.66
C LYS A 142 22.41 3.25 14.86
N ALA A 143 22.47 2.58 13.72
CA ALA A 143 21.27 2.36 12.88
C ALA A 143 20.18 1.54 13.58
N GLU A 144 20.56 0.50 14.33
CA GLU A 144 19.61 -0.32 15.10
C GLU A 144 18.95 0.50 16.22
N GLU A 145 19.72 1.22 17.01
CA GLU A 145 19.23 2.07 18.09
C GLU A 145 18.27 3.16 17.56
N PHE A 146 18.66 3.82 16.48
CA PHE A 146 17.85 4.84 15.84
C PHE A 146 16.51 4.29 15.31
N LEU A 147 16.56 3.19 14.58
CA LEU A 147 15.33 2.58 14.04
C LEU A 147 14.43 2.01 15.15
N ASP A 148 15.01 1.46 16.22
CA ASP A 148 14.22 0.99 17.36
C ASP A 148 13.51 2.16 18.09
N PHE A 149 14.10 3.35 18.09
CA PHE A 149 13.46 4.57 18.56
C PHE A 149 12.41 5.12 17.57
N LEU A 150 12.63 4.96 16.25
CA LEU A 150 11.76 5.51 15.19
C LEU A 150 10.42 4.77 15.10
N VAL A 151 10.38 3.45 15.33
CA VAL A 151 9.20 2.61 15.10
C VAL A 151 8.67 1.95 16.37
N ALA A 152 7.37 1.67 16.41
CA ALA A 152 6.70 1.10 17.58
C ALA A 152 6.82 -0.44 17.67
N ASN A 153 7.20 -1.12 16.57
CA ASN A 153 7.44 -2.56 16.55
C ASN A 153 8.89 -2.91 16.87
N LYS A 154 9.14 -4.18 17.23
CA LYS A 154 10.50 -4.72 17.33
C LYS A 154 11.13 -4.86 15.95
N LEU A 155 12.40 -4.52 15.84
CA LEU A 155 13.17 -4.70 14.63
C LEU A 155 13.50 -6.18 14.35
N PRO A 156 13.70 -6.55 13.07
CA PRO A 156 14.20 -7.88 12.73
C PRO A 156 15.63 -8.08 13.26
N LYS A 157 15.87 -9.18 13.99
CA LYS A 157 17.17 -9.45 14.66
C LYS A 157 18.15 -10.22 13.78
N LYS A 158 17.64 -11.09 12.88
CA LYS A 158 18.49 -11.93 12.01
C LYS A 158 18.59 -11.32 10.62
N ILE A 159 19.78 -11.37 10.01
CA ILE A 159 20.00 -10.97 8.62
C ILE A 159 19.01 -11.74 7.72
N GLY A 160 18.39 -11.03 6.78
CA GLY A 160 17.34 -11.55 5.91
C GLY A 160 15.95 -11.67 6.56
N ARG A 161 15.78 -11.39 7.86
CA ARG A 161 14.45 -11.36 8.48
C ARG A 161 13.74 -10.04 8.17
N ILE A 162 12.41 -10.13 8.02
CA ILE A 162 11.53 -9.00 7.69
C ILE A 162 10.51 -8.81 8.80
N ASN A 163 10.28 -7.56 9.21
CA ASN A 163 9.17 -7.17 10.09
C ASN A 163 8.41 -5.99 9.47
N LEU A 164 7.09 -5.98 9.67
CA LEU A 164 6.26 -4.82 9.38
C LEU A 164 6.30 -3.89 10.60
N CYS A 165 6.66 -2.64 10.40
CA CYS A 165 6.88 -1.68 11.47
C CYS A 165 6.15 -0.37 11.17
N HIS A 166 5.59 0.26 12.22
CA HIS A 166 4.89 1.53 12.11
C HIS A 166 5.62 2.61 12.89
N ALA A 167 5.83 3.76 12.27
CA ALA A 167 6.24 4.98 12.96
C ALA A 167 4.99 5.73 13.43
N LEU A 168 5.04 6.29 14.62
CA LEU A 168 3.98 7.14 15.16
C LEU A 168 4.44 8.61 15.13
N ASN A 169 3.50 9.53 15.05
CA ASN A 169 3.79 10.93 15.30
C ASN A 169 3.92 11.18 16.83
N THR A 170 4.31 12.39 17.23
CA THR A 170 4.49 12.71 18.65
C THR A 170 3.19 12.68 19.45
N LYS A 171 2.04 12.73 18.75
CA LYS A 171 0.69 12.64 19.33
C LYS A 171 0.16 11.20 19.42
N GLY A 172 0.94 10.18 18.98
CA GLY A 172 0.61 8.76 19.06
C GLY A 172 -0.21 8.20 17.89
N GLY A 173 -0.52 9.02 16.89
CA GLY A 173 -1.18 8.59 15.65
C GLY A 173 -0.22 7.90 14.68
N VAL A 174 -0.76 7.08 13.76
CA VAL A 174 0.07 6.36 12.78
C VAL A 174 0.58 7.32 11.71
N HIS A 175 1.90 7.50 11.64
CA HIS A 175 2.55 8.39 10.67
C HIS A 175 2.98 7.65 9.40
N SER A 176 3.61 6.49 9.54
CA SER A 176 4.19 5.72 8.42
C SER A 176 4.15 4.22 8.69
N GLU A 177 4.16 3.45 7.60
CA GLU A 177 4.34 2.00 7.63
C GLU A 177 5.57 1.61 6.83
N PHE A 178 6.42 0.77 7.41
CA PHE A 178 7.65 0.27 6.79
C PHE A 178 7.71 -1.24 6.83
N THR A 179 7.98 -1.85 5.68
CA THR A 179 8.54 -3.21 5.64
C THR A 179 10.03 -3.08 5.87
N ILE A 180 10.52 -3.56 7.01
CA ILE A 180 11.94 -3.45 7.40
C ILE A 180 12.61 -4.82 7.32
N MET A 181 13.69 -4.92 6.55
CA MET A 181 14.56 -6.08 6.46
C MET A 181 15.93 -5.76 7.06
N LYS A 182 16.47 -6.65 7.91
CA LYS A 182 17.87 -6.57 8.32
C LYS A 182 18.75 -7.08 7.18
N GLU A 183 19.43 -6.17 6.47
CA GLU A 183 20.25 -6.51 5.29
C GLU A 183 21.65 -7.00 5.66
N ALA A 184 22.22 -6.41 6.71
CA ALA A 184 23.51 -6.78 7.30
C ALA A 184 23.57 -6.28 8.75
N GLU A 185 24.67 -6.52 9.46
CA GLU A 185 24.88 -5.89 10.76
C GLU A 185 24.88 -4.36 10.62
N ASN A 186 24.11 -3.69 11.48
CA ASN A 186 23.91 -2.24 11.46
C ASN A 186 23.45 -1.68 10.09
N CYS A 187 22.71 -2.49 9.32
CA CYS A 187 22.21 -2.11 8.00
C CYS A 187 20.80 -2.67 7.78
N TYR A 188 19.86 -1.77 7.50
CA TYR A 188 18.43 -2.08 7.33
C TYR A 188 17.92 -1.51 6.02
N TYR A 189 17.19 -2.33 5.27
CA TYR A 189 16.48 -1.94 4.07
C TYR A 189 14.99 -1.74 4.37
N LEU A 190 14.47 -0.58 4.01
CA LEU A 190 13.09 -0.17 4.29
C LEU A 190 12.33 0.03 2.99
N VAL A 191 11.10 -0.45 2.96
CA VAL A 191 10.15 -0.22 1.87
C VAL A 191 8.89 0.42 2.44
N SER A 192 8.36 1.44 1.77
CA SER A 192 7.09 2.09 2.13
C SER A 192 6.30 2.53 0.90
N ALA A 193 5.08 3.03 1.12
CA ALA A 193 4.22 3.50 0.04
C ALA A 193 4.86 4.67 -0.71
N GLY A 194 4.94 4.58 -2.05
CA GLY A 194 5.54 5.64 -2.87
C GLY A 194 4.85 7.00 -2.74
N ALA A 195 3.57 6.99 -2.33
CA ALA A 195 2.81 8.21 -2.03
C ALA A 195 3.40 9.01 -0.87
N ASN A 196 3.98 8.32 0.09
CA ASN A 196 4.50 8.92 1.32
C ASN A 196 6.02 9.16 1.27
N LEU A 197 6.68 8.83 0.14
CA LEU A 197 8.15 8.93 0.00
C LEU A 197 8.75 10.16 0.69
N ARG A 198 8.24 11.34 0.38
CA ARG A 198 8.81 12.59 0.91
C ARG A 198 8.54 12.76 2.39
N LEU A 199 7.33 12.44 2.84
CA LEU A 199 6.97 12.50 4.25
C LEU A 199 7.81 11.54 5.10
N ASP A 200 7.96 10.31 4.62
CA ASP A 200 8.75 9.28 5.29
C ASP A 200 10.23 9.70 5.39
N HIS A 201 10.79 10.22 4.31
CA HIS A 201 12.17 10.71 4.30
C HIS A 201 12.37 11.91 5.25
N ASP A 202 11.44 12.89 5.23
CA ASP A 202 11.49 14.03 6.13
C ASP A 202 11.35 13.61 7.60
N TRP A 203 10.47 12.61 7.88
CA TRP A 203 10.31 12.07 9.22
C TRP A 203 11.56 11.34 9.72
N ILE A 204 12.15 10.49 8.91
CA ILE A 204 13.40 9.81 9.22
C ILE A 204 14.51 10.83 9.49
N GLN A 205 14.69 11.81 8.61
CA GLN A 205 15.74 12.83 8.72
C GLN A 205 15.54 13.77 9.92
N LYS A 206 14.29 14.09 10.28
CA LYS A 206 13.96 14.91 11.46
C LYS A 206 14.53 14.34 12.75
N TRP A 207 14.50 13.00 12.87
CA TRP A 207 14.91 12.30 14.10
C TRP A 207 16.30 11.66 14.02
N MET A 208 16.91 11.66 12.84
CA MET A 208 18.22 11.04 12.62
C MET A 208 19.32 11.81 13.37
N PRO A 209 20.25 11.10 14.06
CA PRO A 209 21.44 11.71 14.65
C PRO A 209 22.26 12.49 13.63
N THR A 210 22.79 13.65 14.03
CA THR A 210 23.60 14.52 13.17
C THR A 210 25.10 14.28 13.30
N ASP A 211 25.51 13.31 14.14
CA ASP A 211 26.91 12.96 14.43
C ASP A 211 27.57 12.02 13.40
N GLY A 212 26.86 11.67 12.33
CA GLY A 212 27.33 10.74 11.30
C GLY A 212 27.25 9.26 11.69
N SER A 213 26.72 8.93 12.87
CA SER A 213 26.57 7.54 13.33
C SER A 213 25.46 6.77 12.62
N VAL A 214 24.55 7.49 11.92
CA VAL A 214 23.48 6.93 11.08
C VAL A 214 23.54 7.58 9.69
N ILE A 215 23.46 6.78 8.65
CA ILE A 215 23.48 7.20 7.25
C ILE A 215 22.16 6.78 6.60
N PHE A 216 21.51 7.71 5.93
CA PHE A 216 20.33 7.49 5.11
C PHE A 216 20.68 7.47 3.63
N GLU A 217 20.24 6.44 2.91
CA GLU A 217 20.40 6.31 1.45
C GLU A 217 19.03 6.15 0.79
N ASP A 218 18.65 7.09 -0.08
CA ASP A 218 17.47 6.93 -0.95
C ASP A 218 17.79 6.01 -2.13
N LEU A 219 17.12 4.87 -2.19
CA LEU A 219 17.27 3.86 -3.23
C LEU A 219 16.07 3.80 -4.19
N THR A 220 15.14 4.72 -4.06
CA THR A 220 13.85 4.68 -4.78
C THR A 220 14.04 4.65 -6.30
N ASN A 221 14.97 5.46 -6.82
CA ASN A 221 15.19 5.58 -8.27
C ASN A 221 16.18 4.55 -8.83
N SER A 222 16.95 3.88 -7.98
CA SER A 222 17.97 2.91 -8.39
C SER A 222 17.53 1.45 -8.25
N THR A 223 16.37 1.21 -7.62
CA THR A 223 15.88 -0.14 -7.34
C THR A 223 14.51 -0.36 -7.97
N GLY A 224 14.44 -1.29 -8.91
CA GLY A 224 13.19 -1.81 -9.46
C GLY A 224 12.57 -2.86 -8.53
N VAL A 225 11.26 -3.01 -8.58
CA VAL A 225 10.51 -4.02 -7.83
C VAL A 225 9.46 -4.66 -8.70
N LEU A 226 9.57 -5.96 -8.92
CA LEU A 226 8.53 -6.78 -9.53
C LEU A 226 7.97 -7.76 -8.49
N VAL A 227 6.66 -7.90 -8.44
CA VAL A 227 5.98 -8.84 -7.53
C VAL A 227 5.46 -10.02 -8.32
N VAL A 228 5.82 -11.21 -7.87
CA VAL A 228 5.26 -12.48 -8.37
C VAL A 228 4.35 -13.03 -7.28
N ALA A 229 3.05 -13.21 -7.57
CA ALA A 229 2.07 -13.67 -6.58
C ALA A 229 1.05 -14.62 -7.18
N GLY A 230 0.70 -15.67 -6.42
CA GLY A 230 -0.27 -16.69 -6.80
C GLY A 230 0.21 -18.10 -6.46
N PRO A 231 -0.66 -19.12 -6.52
CA PRO A 231 -0.33 -20.48 -6.13
C PRO A 231 0.83 -21.09 -6.93
N LYS A 232 1.04 -20.67 -8.17
CA LYS A 232 2.14 -21.14 -9.04
C LYS A 232 3.39 -20.25 -8.98
N ALA A 233 3.44 -19.30 -8.05
CA ALA A 233 4.58 -18.37 -7.93
C ALA A 233 5.90 -19.11 -7.62
N ARG A 234 5.86 -20.15 -6.77
CA ARG A 234 7.06 -20.97 -6.46
C ARG A 234 7.57 -21.72 -7.68
N ASP A 235 6.68 -22.35 -8.43
CA ASP A 235 7.07 -23.07 -9.63
C ASP A 235 7.71 -22.16 -10.66
N LEU A 236 7.18 -20.95 -10.80
CA LEU A 236 7.78 -19.92 -11.66
C LEU A 236 9.18 -19.54 -11.18
N MET A 237 9.32 -19.22 -9.88
CA MET A 237 10.63 -18.80 -9.34
C MET A 237 11.69 -19.90 -9.48
N GLN A 238 11.29 -21.17 -9.32
CA GLN A 238 12.19 -22.30 -9.49
C GLN A 238 12.61 -22.53 -10.95
N LYS A 239 11.79 -22.09 -11.94
CA LYS A 239 12.18 -22.14 -13.36
C LYS A 239 13.19 -21.06 -13.75
N VAL A 240 13.18 -19.91 -13.09
CA VAL A 240 14.00 -18.74 -13.46
C VAL A 240 15.25 -18.56 -12.59
N SER A 241 15.37 -19.36 -11.53
CA SER A 241 16.49 -19.30 -10.58
C SER A 241 17.03 -20.71 -10.27
N THR A 242 18.32 -20.78 -10.00
CA THR A 242 18.97 -22.00 -9.47
C THR A 242 18.88 -22.08 -7.94
N ASP A 243 18.43 -21.03 -7.29
CA ASP A 243 18.25 -20.98 -5.84
C ASP A 243 17.01 -21.76 -5.41
N ASP A 244 17.02 -22.27 -4.19
CA ASP A 244 15.93 -23.06 -3.63
C ASP A 244 14.84 -22.15 -3.03
N PHE A 245 13.65 -22.17 -3.64
CA PHE A 245 12.44 -21.48 -3.21
C PHE A 245 11.48 -22.35 -2.40
N SER A 246 11.90 -23.56 -1.97
CA SER A 246 11.09 -24.42 -1.09
C SER A 246 10.74 -23.70 0.22
N ASN A 247 9.66 -24.15 0.86
CA ASN A 247 9.19 -23.57 2.13
C ASN A 247 10.19 -23.78 3.28
N GLU A 248 10.96 -24.87 3.22
CA GLU A 248 12.02 -25.20 4.17
C GLU A 248 13.16 -24.20 4.11
N ASN A 249 13.58 -23.84 2.91
CA ASN A 249 14.76 -23.01 2.65
C ASN A 249 14.43 -21.54 2.47
N PHE A 250 13.20 -21.17 2.07
CA PHE A 250 12.79 -19.78 1.93
C PHE A 250 11.52 -19.48 2.72
N LYS A 251 11.67 -19.30 4.02
CA LYS A 251 10.56 -19.11 4.97
C LYS A 251 9.83 -17.78 4.76
N TRP A 252 8.54 -17.75 5.09
CA TRP A 252 7.75 -16.53 5.10
C TRP A 252 8.38 -15.44 5.99
N LEU A 253 8.27 -14.17 5.57
CA LEU A 253 8.90 -12.99 6.18
C LEU A 253 10.43 -13.11 6.25
N THR A 254 11.02 -13.65 5.19
CA THR A 254 12.48 -13.62 4.99
C THR A 254 12.83 -13.10 3.61
N ALA A 255 14.05 -12.64 3.46
CA ALA A 255 14.65 -12.22 2.21
C ALA A 255 15.94 -13.01 1.94
N LYS A 256 16.23 -13.24 0.67
CA LYS A 256 17.48 -13.84 0.19
C LYS A 256 17.99 -13.13 -1.04
N LYS A 257 19.32 -13.05 -1.16
CA LYS A 257 19.97 -12.70 -2.42
C LYS A 257 19.96 -13.93 -3.31
N VAL A 258 19.35 -13.79 -4.48
CA VAL A 258 19.19 -14.85 -5.48
C VAL A 258 19.50 -14.29 -6.86
N ASN A 259 19.59 -15.17 -7.88
CA ASN A 259 19.64 -14.73 -9.26
C ASN A 259 18.36 -15.11 -10.00
N VAL A 260 17.83 -14.19 -10.78
CA VAL A 260 16.73 -14.44 -11.73
C VAL A 260 17.32 -14.31 -13.15
N GLY A 261 17.50 -15.44 -13.82
CA GLY A 261 18.33 -15.48 -15.01
C GLY A 261 19.76 -15.01 -14.68
N TYR A 262 20.19 -13.92 -15.27
CA TYR A 262 21.51 -13.31 -15.03
C TYR A 262 21.47 -12.11 -14.06
N ALA A 263 20.30 -11.74 -13.57
CA ALA A 263 20.12 -10.57 -12.74
C ALA A 263 20.24 -10.88 -11.25
N PRO A 264 21.03 -10.11 -10.48
CA PRO A 264 21.04 -10.21 -9.01
C PRO A 264 19.74 -9.62 -8.45
N VAL A 265 19.10 -10.34 -7.54
CA VAL A 265 17.83 -9.98 -6.95
C VAL A 265 17.88 -10.20 -5.45
N ASN A 266 17.36 -9.24 -4.68
CA ASN A 266 17.01 -9.46 -3.29
C ASN A 266 15.52 -9.84 -3.24
N ALA A 267 15.23 -11.13 -3.20
CA ALA A 267 13.88 -11.65 -3.15
C ALA A 267 13.36 -11.59 -1.71
N MET A 268 12.25 -10.91 -1.49
CA MET A 268 11.58 -10.79 -0.19
C MET A 268 10.29 -11.59 -0.23
N ARG A 269 10.14 -12.61 0.62
CA ARG A 269 8.92 -13.43 0.69
C ARG A 269 7.83 -12.69 1.46
N VAL A 270 7.30 -11.66 0.84
CA VAL A 270 6.18 -10.81 1.26
C VAL A 270 5.42 -10.38 0.02
N ASN A 271 4.18 -9.98 0.18
CA ASN A 271 3.39 -9.25 -0.82
C ASN A 271 2.16 -8.62 -0.18
N PHE A 272 1.48 -7.78 -0.94
CA PHE A 272 0.30 -7.04 -0.49
C PHE A 272 -1.04 -7.60 -1.03
N VAL A 273 -1.04 -8.80 -1.61
CA VAL A 273 -2.23 -9.43 -2.22
C VAL A 273 -2.73 -10.68 -1.49
N GLY A 274 -1.96 -11.18 -0.52
CA GLY A 274 -2.39 -12.28 0.33
C GLY A 274 -2.32 -13.67 -0.30
N GLU A 275 -1.52 -13.85 -1.35
CA GLU A 275 -1.18 -15.14 -1.96
C GLU A 275 0.28 -15.52 -1.68
N LEU A 276 0.68 -16.76 -2.02
CA LEU A 276 2.09 -17.11 -2.06
C LEU A 276 2.82 -16.18 -3.04
N GLY A 277 3.97 -15.61 -2.64
CA GLY A 277 4.70 -14.78 -3.57
C GLY A 277 5.93 -14.09 -3.00
N TRP A 278 6.61 -13.39 -3.86
CA TRP A 278 7.84 -12.65 -3.59
C TRP A 278 7.84 -11.27 -4.24
N GLU A 279 8.37 -10.28 -3.52
CA GLU A 279 8.82 -9.03 -4.09
C GLU A 279 10.28 -9.19 -4.52
N LEU A 280 10.57 -8.91 -5.77
CA LEU A 280 11.87 -9.06 -6.40
C LEU A 280 12.53 -7.68 -6.53
N HIS A 281 13.32 -7.30 -5.54
CA HIS A 281 14.05 -6.04 -5.51
C HIS A 281 15.38 -6.19 -6.23
N HIS A 282 15.66 -5.34 -7.23
CA HIS A 282 16.82 -5.48 -8.10
C HIS A 282 17.36 -4.12 -8.55
N PRO A 283 18.64 -4.02 -8.97
CA PRO A 283 19.12 -2.83 -9.64
C PRO A 283 18.24 -2.55 -10.88
N ILE A 284 17.78 -1.32 -11.01
CA ILE A 284 16.69 -0.96 -11.94
C ILE A 284 16.99 -1.28 -13.41
N GLU A 285 18.26 -1.27 -13.80
CA GLU A 285 18.74 -1.62 -15.15
C GLU A 285 18.46 -3.07 -15.56
N TYR A 286 18.26 -3.99 -14.60
CA TYR A 286 17.91 -5.39 -14.88
C TYR A 286 16.40 -5.63 -15.05
N GLN A 287 15.55 -4.64 -14.82
CA GLN A 287 14.11 -4.86 -14.75
C GLN A 287 13.52 -5.46 -16.03
N ASN A 288 13.95 -5.00 -17.19
CA ASN A 288 13.50 -5.56 -18.46
C ASN A 288 13.89 -7.03 -18.63
N HIS A 289 15.14 -7.39 -18.25
CA HIS A 289 15.59 -8.76 -18.29
C HIS A 289 14.77 -9.67 -17.37
N ILE A 290 14.52 -9.23 -16.13
CA ILE A 290 13.74 -10.00 -15.15
C ILE A 290 12.29 -10.13 -15.63
N PHE A 291 11.69 -9.06 -16.12
CA PHE A 291 10.33 -9.06 -16.66
C PHE A 291 10.19 -10.09 -17.80
N ASP A 292 11.06 -10.04 -18.80
CA ASP A 292 11.04 -10.94 -19.94
C ASP A 292 11.24 -12.41 -19.51
N LYS A 293 12.19 -12.68 -18.60
CA LYS A 293 12.43 -14.02 -18.06
C LYS A 293 11.22 -14.58 -17.32
N LEU A 294 10.56 -13.78 -16.50
CA LEU A 294 9.36 -14.21 -15.77
C LEU A 294 8.21 -14.48 -16.73
N MET A 295 7.95 -13.57 -17.67
CA MET A 295 6.88 -13.72 -18.64
C MET A 295 7.07 -14.95 -19.56
N ASP A 296 8.30 -15.19 -20.00
CA ASP A 296 8.60 -16.35 -20.86
C ASP A 296 8.50 -17.66 -20.11
N ALA A 297 9.10 -17.78 -18.93
CA ALA A 297 9.08 -19.01 -18.13
C ALA A 297 7.70 -19.33 -17.53
N GLY A 298 6.85 -18.31 -17.36
CA GLY A 298 5.52 -18.46 -16.77
C GLY A 298 4.39 -18.76 -17.77
N LYS A 299 4.66 -18.84 -19.09
CA LYS A 299 3.61 -19.03 -20.11
C LYS A 299 2.73 -20.26 -19.84
N ASP A 300 3.33 -21.39 -19.55
CA ASP A 300 2.63 -22.64 -19.23
C ASP A 300 2.03 -22.67 -17.81
N LEU A 301 2.44 -21.72 -16.96
CA LEU A 301 1.86 -21.53 -15.62
C LEU A 301 0.72 -20.52 -15.62
N GLY A 302 0.40 -19.89 -16.76
CA GLY A 302 -0.66 -18.91 -16.89
C GLY A 302 -0.31 -17.55 -16.31
N ILE A 303 0.97 -17.16 -16.38
CA ILE A 303 1.38 -15.83 -15.92
C ILE A 303 0.68 -14.71 -16.68
N LYS A 304 0.15 -13.74 -15.95
CA LYS A 304 -0.39 -12.50 -16.52
C LYS A 304 0.00 -11.31 -15.63
N PRO A 305 0.21 -10.12 -16.22
CA PRO A 305 0.35 -8.92 -15.41
C PRO A 305 -1.00 -8.55 -14.78
N PHE A 306 -0.94 -7.82 -13.66
CA PHE A 306 -2.11 -7.22 -13.02
C PHE A 306 -1.78 -5.82 -12.51
N GLY A 307 -2.81 -4.99 -12.34
CA GLY A 307 -2.66 -3.58 -12.00
C GLY A 307 -2.96 -3.28 -10.53
N ILE A 308 -2.84 -1.99 -10.20
CA ILE A 308 -3.04 -1.47 -8.84
C ILE A 308 -4.50 -1.63 -8.38
N ARG A 309 -5.48 -1.57 -9.29
CA ARG A 309 -6.89 -1.78 -8.92
C ARG A 309 -7.16 -3.22 -8.50
N ALA A 310 -6.59 -4.19 -9.22
CA ALA A 310 -6.66 -5.59 -8.78
C ALA A 310 -5.94 -5.79 -7.43
N MET A 311 -4.76 -5.19 -7.24
CA MET A 311 -4.07 -5.21 -5.96
C MET A 311 -4.95 -4.63 -4.85
N ASN A 312 -5.70 -3.54 -5.10
CA ASN A 312 -6.60 -2.93 -4.11
C ASN A 312 -7.76 -3.87 -3.74
N SER A 313 -8.39 -4.52 -4.71
CA SER A 313 -9.41 -5.55 -4.44
C SER A 313 -8.85 -6.70 -3.58
N LEU A 314 -7.71 -7.26 -4.00
CA LEU A 314 -7.06 -8.39 -3.32
C LEU A 314 -6.61 -8.04 -1.88
N ARG A 315 -6.08 -6.83 -1.62
CA ARG A 315 -5.66 -6.41 -0.28
C ARG A 315 -6.85 -6.21 0.67
N LEU A 316 -7.99 -5.70 0.14
CA LEU A 316 -9.21 -5.48 0.94
C LEU A 316 -9.78 -6.79 1.47
N GLU A 317 -9.79 -7.85 0.68
CA GLU A 317 -10.20 -9.18 1.11
C GLU A 317 -9.30 -9.77 2.21
N LYS A 318 -8.09 -9.23 2.39
CA LYS A 318 -7.15 -9.53 3.47
C LYS A 318 -7.24 -8.52 4.62
N SER A 319 -8.08 -7.52 4.52
CA SER A 319 -8.13 -6.40 5.47
C SER A 319 -6.77 -5.70 5.64
N TYR A 320 -5.91 -5.73 4.62
CA TYR A 320 -4.63 -5.02 4.65
C TYR A 320 -4.86 -3.52 4.54
N LYS A 321 -4.19 -2.77 5.37
CA LYS A 321 -4.38 -1.35 5.60
C LYS A 321 -3.45 -0.52 4.74
N LEU A 322 -3.87 0.69 4.37
CA LEU A 322 -3.06 1.66 3.63
C LEU A 322 -2.82 2.91 4.48
N VAL A 323 -1.63 3.46 4.38
CA VAL A 323 -1.31 4.78 4.95
C VAL A 323 -2.04 5.86 4.15
N GLY A 324 -2.68 6.80 4.85
CA GLY A 324 -3.54 7.84 4.28
C GLY A 324 -5.03 7.46 4.20
N THR A 325 -5.37 6.21 4.60
CA THR A 325 -6.76 5.75 4.68
C THR A 325 -7.06 5.11 6.04
N GLU A 326 -6.76 3.82 6.22
CA GLU A 326 -6.92 3.11 7.51
C GLU A 326 -5.83 3.50 8.52
N LEU A 327 -4.65 3.85 8.03
CA LEU A 327 -3.50 4.28 8.83
C LEU A 327 -3.28 5.77 8.61
N SER A 328 -3.54 6.56 9.63
CA SER A 328 -3.46 8.02 9.60
C SER A 328 -3.07 8.55 10.98
N ILE A 329 -2.56 9.77 11.02
CA ILE A 329 -2.26 10.45 12.28
C ILE A 329 -3.53 10.74 13.12
N GLU A 330 -4.71 10.61 12.54
CA GLU A 330 -6.01 10.77 13.22
C GLU A 330 -6.41 9.57 14.07
N TYR A 331 -5.75 8.42 13.87
CA TYR A 331 -6.06 7.17 14.57
C TYR A 331 -4.84 6.64 15.31
N SER A 332 -5.08 6.10 16.49
CA SER A 332 -4.07 5.29 17.17
C SER A 332 -3.88 3.96 16.46
N PRO A 333 -2.71 3.33 16.57
CA PRO A 333 -2.50 2.01 15.98
C PRO A 333 -3.47 0.94 16.53
N TYR A 334 -3.98 1.10 17.74
CA TYR A 334 -4.97 0.18 18.32
C TYR A 334 -6.35 0.33 17.66
N GLU A 335 -6.78 1.56 17.35
CA GLU A 335 -8.02 1.80 16.59
C GLU A 335 -7.93 1.18 15.19
N SER A 336 -6.73 1.19 14.59
CA SER A 336 -6.46 0.60 13.27
C SER A 336 -6.19 -0.90 13.30
N GLY A 337 -6.32 -1.58 14.45
CA GLY A 337 -6.11 -3.03 14.58
C GLY A 337 -4.65 -3.46 14.38
N LEU A 338 -3.70 -2.65 14.84
CA LEU A 338 -2.26 -2.92 14.74
C LEU A 338 -1.65 -3.45 16.04
N ASP A 339 -2.46 -3.97 16.98
CA ASP A 339 -2.04 -4.39 18.32
C ASP A 339 -0.79 -5.28 18.29
N ARG A 340 -0.74 -6.24 17.38
CA ARG A 340 0.38 -7.19 17.23
C ARG A 340 1.69 -6.57 16.79
N PHE A 341 1.65 -5.33 16.27
CA PHE A 341 2.83 -4.60 15.78
C PHE A 341 3.31 -3.51 16.73
N ILE A 342 2.65 -3.36 17.89
CA ILE A 342 2.97 -2.33 18.88
C ILE A 342 3.53 -2.99 20.14
N HIS A 343 4.74 -2.61 20.52
CA HIS A 343 5.43 -3.19 21.66
C HIS A 343 5.85 -2.11 22.68
N PRO A 344 4.95 -1.61 23.55
CA PRO A 344 5.24 -0.52 24.47
C PRO A 344 6.40 -0.82 25.43
N ASN A 345 6.65 -2.10 25.70
CA ASN A 345 7.68 -2.56 26.65
C ASN A 345 9.06 -2.79 26.01
N LYS A 346 9.26 -2.45 24.72
CA LYS A 346 10.57 -2.64 24.06
C LYS A 346 11.61 -1.56 24.43
N GLY A 347 11.18 -0.46 24.99
CA GLY A 347 11.95 0.75 25.26
C GLY A 347 11.21 1.98 24.76
N ASN A 348 11.85 3.15 24.83
CA ASN A 348 11.27 4.39 24.36
C ASN A 348 11.24 4.45 22.82
N PHE A 349 10.14 4.97 22.27
CA PHE A 349 10.00 5.28 20.86
C PHE A 349 9.11 6.51 20.66
N ILE A 350 9.15 7.11 19.47
CA ILE A 350 8.37 8.31 19.15
C ILE A 350 6.88 8.04 19.35
N GLY A 351 6.22 8.92 20.11
CA GLY A 351 4.78 8.83 20.35
C GLY A 351 4.34 7.89 21.48
N LEU A 352 5.25 7.16 22.13
CA LEU A 352 4.91 6.20 23.21
C LEU A 352 4.12 6.84 24.35
N GLU A 353 4.54 8.00 24.84
CA GLU A 353 3.85 8.68 25.96
C GLU A 353 2.43 9.08 25.57
N ALA A 354 2.27 9.69 24.39
CA ALA A 354 0.95 10.06 23.87
C ALA A 354 0.05 8.85 23.63
N LEU A 355 0.61 7.77 23.11
CA LEU A 355 -0.10 6.51 22.91
C LEU A 355 -0.60 5.90 24.22
N ASN A 356 0.18 5.95 25.31
CA ASN A 356 -0.23 5.50 26.64
C ASN A 356 -1.38 6.35 27.18
N LYS A 357 -1.30 7.68 27.07
CA LYS A 357 -2.41 8.58 27.43
C LYS A 357 -3.68 8.29 26.62
N TRP A 358 -3.53 7.98 25.33
CA TRP A 358 -4.66 7.61 24.48
C TRP A 358 -5.34 6.30 24.93
N ARG A 359 -4.54 5.29 25.30
CA ARG A 359 -5.05 4.04 25.87
C ARG A 359 -5.81 4.26 27.18
N GLU A 360 -5.31 5.11 28.08
CA GLU A 360 -5.97 5.44 29.36
C GLU A 360 -7.31 6.14 29.14
N LYS A 361 -7.39 7.02 28.14
CA LYS A 361 -8.61 7.75 27.76
C LYS A 361 -9.67 6.85 27.10
N GLY A 362 -9.24 5.74 26.50
CA GLY A 362 -10.07 4.88 25.64
C GLY A 362 -10.10 5.34 24.19
N PHE A 363 -10.60 4.47 23.32
CA PHE A 363 -10.64 4.67 21.87
C PHE A 363 -12.04 5.06 21.42
N ASN A 364 -12.12 5.97 20.44
CA ASN A 364 -13.38 6.43 19.87
C ASN A 364 -13.79 5.64 18.63
N ASN A 365 -12.83 4.95 18.01
CA ASN A 365 -13.03 4.22 16.76
C ASN A 365 -12.43 2.81 16.85
N LYS A 366 -12.92 1.94 15.98
CA LYS A 366 -12.32 0.63 15.72
C LYS A 366 -12.47 0.34 14.24
N LEU A 367 -11.37 -0.08 13.62
CA LEU A 367 -11.39 -0.52 12.22
C LEU A 367 -12.11 -1.86 12.13
N VAL A 368 -13.04 -1.95 11.18
CA VAL A 368 -13.77 -3.18 10.84
C VAL A 368 -13.74 -3.44 9.36
N THR A 369 -13.90 -4.72 9.00
CA THR A 369 -14.18 -5.15 7.64
C THR A 369 -15.67 -5.39 7.50
N LEU A 370 -16.27 -4.84 6.47
CA LEU A 370 -17.69 -4.96 6.17
C LEU A 370 -17.91 -5.75 4.88
N GLU A 371 -18.87 -6.67 4.91
CA GLU A 371 -19.55 -7.16 3.70
C GLU A 371 -20.75 -6.24 3.45
N VAL A 372 -20.85 -5.67 2.26
CA VAL A 372 -21.98 -4.83 1.86
C VAL A 372 -22.87 -5.63 0.92
N HIS A 373 -24.14 -5.80 1.32
CA HIS A 373 -25.07 -6.70 0.66
C HIS A 373 -25.77 -6.02 -0.53
N ASP A 374 -26.06 -6.83 -1.54
CA ASP A 374 -26.92 -6.49 -2.67
C ASP A 374 -26.54 -5.20 -3.41
N THR A 375 -25.24 -4.86 -3.41
CA THR A 375 -24.74 -3.72 -4.19
C THR A 375 -25.00 -3.94 -5.67
N LYS A 376 -25.53 -2.92 -6.35
CA LYS A 376 -25.83 -2.99 -7.78
C LYS A 376 -24.55 -2.84 -8.62
N ASP A 377 -24.24 -1.62 -8.99
CA ASP A 377 -23.16 -1.25 -9.90
C ASP A 377 -22.21 -0.19 -9.32
N ALA A 378 -22.22 -0.02 -8.00
CA ALA A 378 -21.31 0.87 -7.29
C ALA A 378 -20.81 0.20 -6.01
N ASP A 379 -19.56 0.53 -5.64
CA ASP A 379 -18.91 0.06 -4.41
C ASP A 379 -18.72 1.23 -3.45
N VAL A 380 -18.40 0.91 -2.20
CA VAL A 380 -18.16 1.89 -1.15
C VAL A 380 -16.93 2.72 -1.46
N LEU A 381 -17.05 4.03 -1.35
CA LEU A 381 -15.93 4.96 -1.46
C LEU A 381 -15.46 5.41 -0.07
N GLY A 382 -14.23 5.88 0.00
CA GLY A 382 -13.72 6.54 1.20
C GLY A 382 -14.64 7.71 1.61
N ASN A 383 -14.89 7.82 2.94
CA ASN A 383 -15.79 8.78 3.56
C ASN A 383 -17.31 8.54 3.36
N ASN A 384 -17.74 7.45 2.72
CA ASN A 384 -19.15 7.09 2.79
C ASN A 384 -19.55 6.89 4.26
N PRO A 385 -20.67 7.51 4.73
CA PRO A 385 -21.10 7.41 6.12
C PRO A 385 -21.67 6.03 6.42
N ILE A 386 -21.33 5.53 7.61
CA ILE A 386 -21.87 4.29 8.16
C ILE A 386 -22.94 4.60 9.20
N TYR A 387 -24.09 3.95 9.08
CA TYR A 387 -25.24 4.19 9.93
C TYR A 387 -25.61 2.98 10.79
N LYS A 388 -26.19 3.29 11.95
CA LYS A 388 -26.98 2.40 12.80
C LYS A 388 -28.18 3.16 13.32
N ASP A 389 -29.37 2.60 13.13
CA ASP A 389 -30.63 3.19 13.57
C ASP A 389 -30.78 4.68 13.15
N ASN A 390 -30.50 4.97 11.88
CA ASN A 390 -30.49 6.32 11.26
C ASN A 390 -29.50 7.32 11.88
N LYS A 391 -28.51 6.86 12.65
CA LYS A 391 -27.45 7.70 13.21
C LYS A 391 -26.11 7.32 12.58
N VAL A 392 -25.31 8.33 12.23
CA VAL A 392 -23.93 8.10 11.78
C VAL A 392 -23.11 7.56 12.94
N VAL A 393 -22.57 6.36 12.75
CA VAL A 393 -21.73 5.67 13.75
C VAL A 393 -20.28 5.48 13.28
N GLY A 394 -19.98 5.83 12.03
CA GLY A 394 -18.65 5.70 11.48
C GLY A 394 -18.56 6.22 10.05
N ARG A 395 -17.40 6.00 9.44
CA ARG A 395 -17.14 6.29 8.02
C ARG A 395 -16.33 5.17 7.38
N ALA A 396 -16.61 4.88 6.11
CA ALA A 396 -15.76 4.00 5.33
C ALA A 396 -14.40 4.65 5.08
N THR A 397 -13.33 3.87 5.06
CA THR A 397 -12.01 4.30 4.63
C THR A 397 -11.77 3.98 3.15
N GLY A 398 -12.43 2.95 2.65
CA GLY A 398 -12.46 2.55 1.25
C GLY A 398 -13.26 1.26 1.07
N GLY A 399 -13.53 0.91 -0.17
CA GLY A 399 -14.21 -0.33 -0.53
C GLY A 399 -13.95 -0.71 -1.97
N GLU A 400 -14.23 -1.95 -2.31
CA GLU A 400 -14.07 -2.52 -3.65
C GLU A 400 -14.85 -3.85 -3.72
N PHE A 401 -15.12 -4.32 -4.91
CA PHE A 401 -15.61 -5.68 -5.07
C PHE A 401 -14.48 -6.69 -4.87
N GLY A 402 -14.65 -7.60 -3.93
CA GLY A 402 -13.72 -8.70 -3.64
C GLY A 402 -13.97 -9.88 -4.56
N PHE A 403 -13.23 -9.99 -5.65
CA PHE A 403 -13.47 -11.00 -6.70
C PHE A 403 -13.15 -12.43 -6.29
N ARG A 404 -12.33 -12.65 -5.25
CA ARG A 404 -12.07 -13.99 -4.70
C ARG A 404 -13.21 -14.46 -3.78
N LEU A 405 -13.83 -13.52 -3.08
CA LEU A 405 -14.96 -13.75 -2.16
C LEU A 405 -16.32 -13.64 -2.84
N ASP A 406 -16.36 -13.02 -4.03
CA ASP A 406 -17.61 -12.67 -4.75
C ASP A 406 -18.53 -11.78 -3.91
N LYS A 407 -17.97 -10.75 -3.25
CA LYS A 407 -18.65 -9.86 -2.31
C LYS A 407 -18.16 -8.43 -2.44
N SER A 408 -19.03 -7.45 -2.24
CA SER A 408 -18.59 -6.07 -2.01
C SER A 408 -18.04 -5.94 -0.59
N ILE A 409 -16.80 -5.49 -0.46
CA ILE A 409 -16.05 -5.39 0.80
C ILE A 409 -15.67 -3.93 1.04
N ALA A 410 -15.81 -3.48 2.29
CA ALA A 410 -15.34 -2.18 2.71
C ALA A 410 -14.54 -2.28 4.02
N LEU A 411 -13.59 -1.37 4.20
CA LEU A 411 -12.98 -1.09 5.50
C LEU A 411 -13.60 0.20 6.05
N ALA A 412 -13.87 0.22 7.34
CA ALA A 412 -14.52 1.37 7.98
C ALA A 412 -14.02 1.57 9.41
N MET A 413 -13.90 2.84 9.81
CA MET A 413 -13.75 3.25 11.20
C MET A 413 -15.14 3.47 11.79
N VAL A 414 -15.50 2.68 12.77
CA VAL A 414 -16.81 2.77 13.45
C VAL A 414 -16.63 2.92 14.97
N LYS A 415 -17.65 3.42 15.66
CA LYS A 415 -17.65 3.46 17.13
C LYS A 415 -17.51 2.05 17.69
N PRO A 416 -16.76 1.83 18.77
CA PRO A 416 -16.46 0.49 19.31
C PRO A 416 -17.72 -0.35 19.63
N ASP A 417 -18.82 0.27 20.05
CA ASP A 417 -20.08 -0.41 20.37
C ASP A 417 -20.72 -1.12 19.16
N PHE A 418 -20.31 -0.79 17.95
CA PHE A 418 -20.84 -1.32 16.67
C PHE A 418 -19.78 -2.09 15.87
N ALA A 419 -18.72 -2.55 16.51
CA ALA A 419 -17.56 -3.14 15.87
C ALA A 419 -17.40 -4.64 16.14
N ASN A 420 -18.45 -5.33 16.61
CA ASN A 420 -18.40 -6.77 16.84
C ASN A 420 -18.71 -7.54 15.57
N VAL A 421 -18.04 -8.65 15.36
CA VAL A 421 -18.34 -9.54 14.22
C VAL A 421 -19.81 -9.94 14.26
N GLY A 422 -20.50 -9.79 13.13
CA GLY A 422 -21.93 -10.02 12.98
C GLY A 422 -22.82 -8.80 13.18
N ASP A 423 -22.29 -7.68 13.70
CA ASP A 423 -23.08 -6.44 13.82
C ASP A 423 -23.62 -6.01 12.45
N LYS A 424 -24.89 -5.58 12.45
CA LYS A 424 -25.59 -5.11 11.26
C LYS A 424 -25.57 -3.59 11.23
N LEU A 425 -25.05 -3.05 10.15
CA LEU A 425 -24.90 -1.62 9.88
C LEU A 425 -25.52 -1.30 8.51
N GLN A 426 -25.53 -0.03 8.16
CA GLN A 426 -25.92 0.42 6.83
C GLN A 426 -24.88 1.39 6.29
N VAL A 427 -24.70 1.40 4.98
CA VAL A 427 -23.81 2.32 4.28
C VAL A 427 -24.53 3.03 3.16
N ASP A 428 -24.35 4.33 3.06
CA ASP A 428 -24.88 5.14 1.95
C ASP A 428 -23.90 5.07 0.77
N ILE A 429 -24.39 4.56 -0.36
CA ILE A 429 -23.66 4.54 -1.62
C ILE A 429 -24.49 5.29 -2.65
N LEU A 430 -24.03 6.47 -3.05
CA LEU A 430 -24.69 7.33 -4.04
C LEU A 430 -26.16 7.66 -3.71
N GLY A 431 -26.50 7.82 -2.42
CA GLY A 431 -27.84 8.14 -1.94
C GLY A 431 -28.76 6.93 -1.75
N GLU A 432 -28.26 5.71 -1.94
CA GLU A 432 -28.97 4.48 -1.63
C GLU A 432 -28.36 3.80 -0.39
N MET A 433 -29.24 3.36 0.52
CA MET A 433 -28.83 2.67 1.75
C MET A 433 -28.71 1.17 1.52
N TYR A 434 -27.53 0.61 1.82
CA TYR A 434 -27.25 -0.81 1.71
C TYR A 434 -26.96 -1.40 3.10
N GLU A 435 -27.49 -2.59 3.36
CA GLU A 435 -27.17 -3.36 4.55
C GLU A 435 -25.69 -3.81 4.51
N ALA A 436 -25.05 -3.78 5.66
CA ALA A 436 -23.68 -4.25 5.80
C ALA A 436 -23.51 -5.09 7.07
N THR A 437 -22.61 -6.05 7.02
CA THR A 437 -22.30 -6.93 8.16
C THR A 437 -20.82 -6.82 8.48
N VAL A 438 -20.49 -6.65 9.77
CA VAL A 438 -19.10 -6.71 10.24
C VAL A 438 -18.58 -8.14 10.14
N LEU A 439 -17.48 -8.32 9.40
CA LEU A 439 -16.79 -9.59 9.23
C LEU A 439 -15.61 -9.74 10.19
N GLU A 440 -15.10 -10.96 10.31
CA GLU A 440 -13.76 -11.19 10.86
C GLU A 440 -12.70 -10.51 9.99
N GLU A 441 -11.60 -10.08 10.61
CA GLU A 441 -10.43 -9.55 9.88
C GLU A 441 -9.87 -10.62 8.94
N SER A 442 -9.44 -10.21 7.75
CA SER A 442 -8.95 -11.11 6.70
C SER A 442 -9.97 -12.18 6.29
N PRO A 443 -11.13 -11.82 5.72
CA PRO A 443 -12.14 -12.82 5.37
C PRO A 443 -11.68 -13.82 4.29
N TYR A 444 -10.68 -13.48 3.48
CA TYR A 444 -10.00 -14.41 2.59
C TYR A 444 -8.78 -15.03 3.27
N ASP A 445 -8.66 -16.35 3.26
CA ASP A 445 -7.52 -17.10 3.84
C ASP A 445 -7.14 -16.59 5.25
N THR A 446 -8.10 -16.58 6.17
CA THR A 446 -7.98 -15.99 7.52
C THR A 446 -6.75 -16.51 8.27
N GLU A 447 -6.41 -17.80 8.11
CA GLU A 447 -5.25 -18.42 8.74
C GLU A 447 -3.93 -18.23 7.97
N ASN A 448 -3.95 -17.52 6.82
CA ASN A 448 -2.79 -17.33 5.94
C ASN A 448 -2.16 -18.65 5.45
N LYS A 449 -2.96 -19.69 5.20
CA LYS A 449 -2.47 -20.98 4.70
C LYS A 449 -1.93 -20.87 3.27
N LEU A 450 -2.67 -20.17 2.39
CA LEU A 450 -2.26 -19.93 1.00
C LEU A 450 -1.03 -19.03 0.93
N LEU A 451 -1.01 -17.96 1.73
CA LEU A 451 0.13 -17.05 1.80
C LEU A 451 1.41 -17.74 2.26
N ARG A 452 1.29 -18.72 3.16
CA ARG A 452 2.45 -19.45 3.75
C ARG A 452 2.75 -20.77 3.07
N ALA A 453 1.98 -21.15 2.06
CA ALA A 453 2.10 -22.42 1.36
C ALA A 453 3.52 -22.73 0.83
#